data_ba127e2f403fa275986b45504d8770a0
#
_entry.id   ba127e2f403fa275986b45504d8770a0
#
_cell.length_a   1.000
_cell.length_b   1.000
_cell.length_c   1.000
_cell.angle_alpha   90.00
_cell.angle_beta   90.00
_cell.angle_gamma   90.00
#
_symmetry.space_group_name_H-M   'P 1'
#
loop_
_entity.id
_entity.type
_entity.pdbx_description
1 polymer ?
#
loop_
_entity_poly.entity_id
_entity_poly.type
_entity_poly.pdbx_seq_one_letter_code
_entity_poly.pdbx_strand_id
1 'polypeptide(L)'
;SDTIKSTDVLIKKFERSDFRNKFFADGKLVLKYQKEILYNILRNTDRVWFHGHRALAVNSPIFTDELATMMYKKEPVAIVWHNKKNSIKVSLRSDGSVDVSKIAAKYSGGGHKRASAFKLSKSAKLPWRTR
;
A
#
# COMPACT_ATOMS: atom_id res chain seq x y z
N SER A 1 5.64 -22.79 23.56
CA SER A 1 6.52 -21.73 23.02
C SER A 1 6.22 -20.39 23.67
N ASP A 2 7.14 -19.47 23.60
CA ASP A 2 6.97 -18.12 24.19
C ASP A 2 5.80 -17.38 23.55
N THR A 3 5.54 -17.60 22.27
CA THR A 3 4.41 -16.99 21.56
C THR A 3 3.07 -17.44 22.13
N ILE A 4 2.90 -18.72 22.42
CA ILE A 4 1.66 -19.26 23.01
C ILE A 4 1.43 -18.71 24.41
N LYS A 5 2.48 -18.68 25.24
CA LYS A 5 2.40 -18.12 26.59
C LYS A 5 2.04 -16.63 26.57
N SER A 6 2.63 -15.85 25.64
CA SER A 6 2.32 -14.43 25.48
C SER A 6 0.86 -14.22 25.08
N THR A 7 0.32 -15.06 24.22
CA THR A 7 -1.07 -14.99 23.78
C THR A 7 -2.03 -15.28 24.94
N ASP A 8 -1.77 -16.31 25.75
CA ASP A 8 -2.60 -16.65 26.90
C ASP A 8 -2.60 -15.54 27.97
N VAL A 9 -1.45 -14.95 28.24
CA VAL A 9 -1.33 -13.82 29.16
C VAL A 9 -2.12 -12.61 28.65
N LEU A 10 -2.05 -12.32 27.36
CA LEU A 10 -2.80 -11.23 26.75
C LEU A 10 -4.31 -11.44 26.87
N ILE A 11 -4.81 -12.64 26.59
CA ILE A 11 -6.23 -12.97 26.70
C ILE A 11 -6.72 -12.75 28.14
N LYS A 12 -6.00 -13.24 29.14
CA LYS A 12 -6.37 -13.08 30.54
C LYS A 12 -6.40 -11.60 30.96
N LYS A 13 -5.43 -10.79 30.50
CA LYS A 13 -5.42 -9.35 30.76
C LYS A 13 -6.59 -8.65 30.09
N PHE A 14 -6.93 -9.05 28.88
CA PHE A 14 -8.02 -8.45 28.11
C PHE A 14 -9.41 -8.68 28.76
N GLU A 15 -9.57 -9.69 29.57
CA GLU A 15 -10.79 -9.94 30.32
C GLU A 15 -11.08 -8.89 31.40
N ARG A 16 -10.07 -8.14 31.87
CA ARG A 16 -10.26 -7.09 32.86
C ARG A 16 -10.69 -5.79 32.20
N SER A 17 -11.69 -5.13 32.77
CA SER A 17 -12.27 -3.92 32.17
C SER A 17 -11.28 -2.76 32.08
N ASP A 18 -10.40 -2.59 33.07
CA ASP A 18 -9.37 -1.53 33.08
C ASP A 18 -8.37 -1.73 31.94
N PHE A 19 -7.92 -2.97 31.71
CA PHE A 19 -7.01 -3.29 30.61
C PHE A 19 -7.70 -3.11 29.27
N ARG A 20 -8.96 -3.56 29.10
CA ARG A 20 -9.72 -3.36 27.86
C ARG A 20 -9.84 -1.91 27.49
N ASN A 21 -10.17 -1.04 28.43
CA ASN A 21 -10.31 0.38 28.21
C ASN A 21 -8.98 0.99 27.73
N LYS A 22 -7.88 0.63 28.37
CA LYS A 22 -6.55 1.08 27.95
C LYS A 22 -6.18 0.56 26.57
N PHE A 23 -6.48 -0.72 26.28
CA PHE A 23 -6.20 -1.32 24.99
C PHE A 23 -6.93 -0.58 23.85
N PHE A 24 -8.22 -0.24 24.03
CA PHE A 24 -8.97 0.51 23.03
C PHE A 24 -8.46 1.93 22.88
N ALA A 25 -8.04 2.59 23.95
CA ALA A 25 -7.44 3.92 23.89
C ALA A 25 -6.12 3.89 23.10
N ASP A 26 -5.25 2.92 23.37
CA ASP A 26 -3.99 2.73 22.67
C ASP A 26 -4.23 2.38 21.19
N GLY A 27 -5.25 1.56 20.89
CA GLY A 27 -5.64 1.22 19.53
C GLY A 27 -6.13 2.43 18.74
N LYS A 28 -6.92 3.32 19.34
CA LYS A 28 -7.33 4.58 18.72
C LYS A 28 -6.15 5.48 18.41
N LEU A 29 -5.18 5.55 19.31
CA LEU A 29 -3.96 6.33 19.13
C LEU A 29 -3.14 5.80 17.95
N VAL A 30 -2.97 4.47 17.85
CA VAL A 30 -2.28 3.81 16.73
C VAL A 30 -2.96 4.14 15.41
N LEU A 31 -4.30 4.06 15.34
CA LEU A 31 -5.05 4.40 14.13
C LEU A 31 -4.88 5.86 13.74
N LYS A 32 -4.82 6.77 14.71
CA LYS A 32 -4.56 8.19 14.47
C LYS A 32 -3.18 8.40 13.84
N TYR A 33 -2.15 7.78 14.40
CA TYR A 33 -0.79 7.84 13.86
C TYR A 33 -0.72 7.25 12.45
N GLN A 34 -1.38 6.13 12.22
CA GLN A 34 -1.43 5.50 10.90
C GLN A 34 -2.01 6.46 9.86
N LYS A 35 -3.11 7.14 10.18
CA LYS A 35 -3.71 8.13 9.28
C LYS A 35 -2.75 9.29 8.98
N GLU A 36 -2.06 9.80 9.99
CA GLU A 36 -1.09 10.88 9.81
C GLU A 36 0.05 10.45 8.89
N ILE A 37 0.57 9.25 9.06
CA ILE A 37 1.62 8.70 8.20
C ILE A 37 1.10 8.57 6.76
N LEU A 38 -0.09 8.02 6.57
CA LEU A 38 -0.71 7.87 5.26
C LEU A 38 -0.87 9.22 4.54
N TYR A 39 -1.37 10.23 5.24
CA TYR A 39 -1.52 11.57 4.66
C TYR A 39 -0.18 12.20 4.30
N ASN A 40 0.84 12.00 5.12
CA ASN A 40 2.18 12.50 4.84
C ASN A 40 2.76 11.85 3.58
N ILE A 41 2.58 10.55 3.41
CA ILE A 41 3.01 9.84 2.20
C ILE A 41 2.23 10.34 0.98
N LEU A 42 0.92 10.48 1.11
CA LEU A 42 0.06 10.92 0.00
C LEU A 42 0.39 12.33 -0.51
N ARG A 43 0.94 13.20 0.32
CA ARG A 43 1.41 14.52 -0.11
C ARG A 43 2.53 14.45 -1.15
N ASN A 44 3.26 13.34 -1.21
CA ASN A 44 4.34 13.13 -2.16
C ASN A 44 3.89 12.36 -3.40
N THR A 45 2.59 12.25 -3.61
CA THR A 45 2.02 11.58 -4.78
C THR A 45 2.19 12.44 -6.01
N ASP A 46 2.65 11.83 -7.10
CA ASP A 46 2.79 12.48 -8.40
C ASP A 46 1.62 12.13 -9.32
N ARG A 47 1.14 13.09 -10.05
CA ARG A 47 0.21 12.86 -11.16
C ARG A 47 1.01 12.45 -12.38
N VAL A 48 0.68 11.29 -12.94
CA VAL A 48 1.47 10.72 -14.03
C VAL A 48 0.58 10.18 -15.14
N TRP A 49 1.18 9.96 -16.31
CA TRP A 49 0.64 9.15 -17.38
C TRP A 49 1.30 7.79 -17.34
N PHE A 50 0.50 6.74 -17.41
CA PHE A 50 0.98 5.37 -17.42
C PHE A 50 0.17 4.53 -18.43
N HIS A 51 0.81 4.10 -19.50
CA HIS A 51 0.15 3.34 -20.58
C HIS A 51 -1.14 4.01 -21.09
N GLY A 52 -1.11 5.34 -21.26
CA GLY A 52 -2.24 6.10 -21.73
C GLY A 52 -3.33 6.39 -20.69
N HIS A 53 -3.11 5.98 -19.45
CA HIS A 53 -4.05 6.21 -18.35
C HIS A 53 -3.55 7.28 -17.41
N ARG A 54 -4.47 8.05 -16.86
CA ARG A 54 -4.17 8.93 -15.73
C ARG A 54 -3.93 8.07 -14.50
N ALA A 55 -2.86 8.35 -13.80
CA ALA A 55 -2.48 7.60 -12.61
C ALA A 55 -1.90 8.53 -11.54
N LEU A 56 -1.91 8.05 -10.32
CA LEU A 56 -1.14 8.62 -9.22
C LEU A 56 -0.05 7.64 -8.85
N ALA A 57 1.17 8.15 -8.64
CA ALA A 57 2.32 7.34 -8.28
C ALA A 57 2.95 7.84 -6.99
N VAL A 58 3.30 6.95 -6.09
CA VAL A 58 3.98 7.28 -4.85
C VAL A 58 5.02 6.23 -4.50
N ASN A 59 6.14 6.70 -3.97
CA ASN A 59 7.18 5.83 -3.42
C ASN A 59 6.85 5.55 -1.95
N SER A 60 6.57 4.30 -1.63
CA SER A 60 6.35 3.88 -0.25
C SER A 60 6.60 2.39 -0.10
N PRO A 61 7.41 1.96 0.88
CA PRO A 61 7.62 0.55 1.18
C PRO A 61 6.52 -0.06 2.07
N ILE A 62 5.62 0.77 2.57
CA ILE A 62 4.57 0.35 3.51
C ILE A 62 3.20 0.88 3.07
N PHE A 63 2.15 0.27 3.59
CA PHE A 63 0.75 0.69 3.39
C PHE A 63 0.31 0.70 1.93
N THR A 64 0.77 -0.28 1.14
CA THR A 64 0.44 -0.36 -0.29
C THR A 64 -1.08 -0.33 -0.53
N ASP A 65 -1.83 -1.18 0.14
CA ASP A 65 -3.28 -1.29 -0.07
C ASP A 65 -4.02 -0.04 0.39
N GLU A 66 -3.66 0.49 1.55
CA GLU A 66 -4.30 1.68 2.11
C GLU A 66 -4.05 2.91 1.25
N LEU A 67 -2.79 3.11 0.83
CA LEU A 67 -2.43 4.22 -0.06
C LEU A 67 -3.14 4.09 -1.40
N ALA A 68 -3.08 2.93 -2.01
CA ALA A 68 -3.67 2.69 -3.32
C ALA A 68 -5.19 2.89 -3.29
N THR A 69 -5.88 2.47 -2.23
CA THR A 69 -7.32 2.68 -2.07
C THR A 69 -7.67 4.17 -2.04
N MET A 70 -6.87 4.98 -1.38
CA MET A 70 -7.08 6.42 -1.37
C MET A 70 -6.77 7.06 -2.72
N MET A 71 -5.76 6.54 -3.43
CA MET A 71 -5.29 7.08 -4.71
C MET A 71 -6.25 6.78 -5.86
N TYR A 72 -6.74 5.53 -6.00
CA TYR A 72 -7.60 5.20 -7.15
C TYR A 72 -9.02 5.79 -7.04
N LYS A 73 -9.36 6.37 -5.90
CA LYS A 73 -10.59 7.17 -5.79
C LYS A 73 -10.48 8.50 -6.52
N LYS A 74 -9.28 8.95 -6.81
CA LYS A 74 -9.01 10.23 -7.49
C LYS A 74 -8.62 10.06 -8.96
N GLU A 75 -7.87 9.02 -9.29
CA GLU A 75 -7.44 8.68 -10.64
C GLU A 75 -7.63 7.18 -10.87
N PRO A 76 -7.89 6.73 -12.09
CA PRO A 76 -8.26 5.32 -12.32
C PRO A 76 -7.18 4.31 -11.95
N VAL A 77 -5.91 4.71 -11.96
CA VAL A 77 -4.79 3.82 -11.64
C VAL A 77 -3.96 4.40 -10.50
N ALA A 78 -3.65 3.56 -9.54
CA ALA A 78 -2.75 3.86 -8.44
C ALA A 78 -1.47 3.04 -8.57
N ILE A 79 -0.33 3.70 -8.45
CA ILE A 79 1.00 3.09 -8.50
C ILE A 79 1.68 3.34 -7.17
N VAL A 80 1.98 2.25 -6.45
CA VAL A 80 2.78 2.31 -5.22
C VAL A 80 4.04 1.50 -5.46
N TRP A 81 5.19 2.13 -5.39
CA TRP A 81 6.44 1.49 -5.73
C TRP A 81 7.49 1.72 -4.65
N HIS A 82 8.45 0.81 -4.56
CA HIS A 82 9.57 0.98 -3.65
C HIS A 82 10.79 0.17 -4.12
N ASN A 83 11.95 0.61 -3.67
CA ASN A 83 13.20 -0.09 -3.89
C ASN A 83 13.31 -1.30 -2.97
N LYS A 84 13.64 -2.44 -3.55
CA LYS A 84 14.12 -3.62 -2.85
C LYS A 84 15.64 -3.73 -3.04
N LYS A 85 16.27 -4.70 -2.40
CA LYS A 85 17.73 -4.87 -2.50
C LYS A 85 18.21 -4.98 -3.95
N ASN A 86 17.54 -5.78 -4.78
CA ASN A 86 17.97 -6.12 -6.14
C ASN A 86 16.99 -5.70 -7.23
N SER A 87 15.91 -5.04 -6.88
CA SER A 87 14.85 -4.69 -7.83
C SER A 87 14.00 -3.54 -7.32
N ILE A 88 13.15 -3.01 -8.20
CA ILE A 88 12.08 -2.09 -7.82
C ILE A 88 10.77 -2.88 -7.89
N LYS A 89 10.01 -2.89 -6.82
CA LYS A 89 8.67 -3.47 -6.82
C LYS A 89 7.65 -2.39 -7.16
N VAL A 90 6.79 -2.67 -8.14
CA VAL A 90 5.70 -1.78 -8.53
C VAL A 90 4.37 -2.49 -8.30
N SER A 91 3.54 -1.91 -7.46
CA SER A 91 2.20 -2.41 -7.18
C SER A 91 1.18 -1.52 -7.87
N LEU A 92 0.27 -2.13 -8.61
CA LEU A 92 -0.79 -1.44 -9.34
C LEU A 92 -2.14 -1.77 -8.74
N ARG A 93 -2.98 -0.77 -8.60
CA ARG A 93 -4.38 -0.91 -8.19
C ARG A 93 -5.26 -0.09 -9.11
N SER A 94 -6.51 -0.47 -9.24
CA SER A 94 -7.46 0.21 -10.11
C SER A 94 -8.85 0.23 -9.48
N ASP A 95 -9.65 1.22 -9.87
CA ASP A 95 -11.07 1.29 -9.51
C ASP A 95 -11.93 0.28 -10.31
N GLY A 96 -11.32 -0.49 -11.20
CA GLY A 96 -11.98 -1.46 -12.07
C GLY A 96 -12.16 -0.98 -13.51
N SER A 97 -12.00 0.31 -13.78
CA SER A 97 -12.09 0.85 -15.15
C SER A 97 -10.90 0.48 -16.03
N VAL A 98 -9.77 0.18 -15.41
CA VAL A 98 -8.54 -0.25 -16.09
C VAL A 98 -8.14 -1.62 -15.57
N ASP A 99 -7.83 -2.54 -16.48
CA ASP A 99 -7.31 -3.86 -16.11
C ASP A 99 -5.79 -3.77 -15.90
N VAL A 100 -5.38 -3.62 -14.65
CA VAL A 100 -3.95 -3.47 -14.33
C VAL A 100 -3.16 -4.77 -14.47
N SER A 101 -3.82 -5.93 -14.54
CA SER A 101 -3.12 -7.20 -14.79
C SER A 101 -2.53 -7.25 -16.21
N LYS A 102 -3.20 -6.66 -17.18
CA LYS A 102 -2.70 -6.56 -18.55
C LYS A 102 -1.48 -5.65 -18.65
N ILE A 103 -1.46 -4.58 -17.86
CA ILE A 103 -0.30 -3.69 -17.81
C ILE A 103 0.87 -4.41 -17.15
N ALA A 104 0.65 -5.04 -16.00
CA ALA A 104 1.69 -5.78 -15.28
C ALA A 104 2.30 -6.89 -16.16
N ALA A 105 1.51 -7.56 -16.98
CA ALA A 105 1.98 -8.61 -17.88
C ALA A 105 3.01 -8.09 -18.89
N LYS A 106 2.96 -6.83 -19.28
CA LYS A 106 3.95 -6.21 -20.18
C LYS A 106 5.34 -6.13 -19.56
N TYR A 107 5.43 -6.25 -18.26
CA TYR A 107 6.68 -6.24 -17.48
C TYR A 107 6.94 -7.60 -16.83
N SER A 108 6.36 -8.67 -17.36
CA SER A 108 6.47 -10.04 -16.83
C SER A 108 5.91 -10.21 -15.43
N GLY A 109 5.03 -9.32 -15.02
CA GLY A 109 4.29 -9.42 -13.77
C GLY A 109 2.91 -10.02 -13.96
N GLY A 110 2.05 -9.86 -12.97
CA GLY A 110 0.71 -10.40 -13.02
C GLY A 110 -0.12 -10.04 -11.80
N GLY A 111 -1.31 -10.62 -11.73
CA GLY A 111 -2.25 -10.42 -10.66
C GLY A 111 -3.68 -10.42 -11.16
N HIS A 112 -4.51 -9.60 -10.57
CA HIS A 112 -5.92 -9.49 -10.89
C HIS A 112 -6.21 -8.15 -11.57
N LYS A 113 -7.41 -8.05 -12.16
CA LYS A 113 -7.86 -6.85 -12.87
C LYS A 113 -7.67 -5.56 -12.06
N ARG A 114 -7.96 -5.60 -10.74
CA ARG A 114 -7.90 -4.44 -9.87
C ARG A 114 -6.64 -4.35 -9.04
N ALA A 115 -5.82 -5.40 -9.01
CA ALA A 115 -4.63 -5.49 -8.18
C ALA A 115 -3.60 -6.39 -8.83
N SER A 116 -2.48 -5.82 -9.23
CA SER A 116 -1.38 -6.54 -9.86
C SER A 116 -0.05 -5.94 -9.46
N ALA A 117 1.03 -6.59 -9.83
CA ALA A 117 2.36 -6.11 -9.51
C ALA A 117 3.38 -6.61 -10.53
N PHE A 118 4.48 -5.89 -10.64
CA PHE A 118 5.64 -6.30 -11.43
C PHE A 118 6.92 -5.77 -10.81
N LYS A 119 8.03 -6.28 -11.29
CA LYS A 119 9.37 -5.85 -10.84
C LYS A 119 10.10 -5.19 -12.00
N LEU A 120 10.89 -4.17 -11.66
CA LEU A 120 11.81 -3.55 -12.59
C LEU A 120 13.25 -3.80 -12.13
N SER A 121 14.19 -3.76 -13.08
CA SER A 121 15.61 -3.70 -12.77
C SER A 121 15.87 -2.47 -11.89
N LYS A 122 16.79 -2.58 -10.95
CA LYS A 122 17.12 -1.48 -10.03
C LYS A 122 17.61 -0.23 -10.74
N SER A 123 18.21 -0.39 -11.92
CA SER A 123 18.71 0.72 -12.76
C SER A 123 17.71 1.19 -13.81
N ALA A 124 16.52 0.59 -13.88
CA ALA A 124 15.52 0.96 -14.88
C ALA A 124 14.93 2.34 -14.59
N LYS A 125 14.59 3.05 -15.65
CA LYS A 125 13.76 4.25 -15.53
C LYS A 125 12.33 3.81 -15.15
N LEU A 126 11.69 4.61 -14.28
CA LEU A 126 10.28 4.39 -13.99
C LEU A 126 9.45 4.63 -15.25
N PRO A 127 8.54 3.69 -15.61
CA PRO A 127 7.87 3.71 -16.91
C PRO A 127 6.67 4.65 -17.02
N TRP A 128 6.45 5.48 -16.03
CA TRP A 128 5.44 6.53 -16.07
C TRP A 128 6.11 7.90 -16.13
N ARG A 129 5.36 8.90 -16.60
CA ARG A 129 5.88 10.25 -16.72
C ARG A 129 4.94 11.25 -16.04
N THR A 130 5.53 12.28 -15.44
CA THR A 130 4.78 13.34 -14.75
C THR A 130 3.90 14.13 -15.73
N ARG A 131 2.71 14.44 -15.27
CA ARG A 131 1.72 15.29 -16.00
C ARG A 131 1.89 16.74 -15.64
#